data_ea5492ed526bc0f6c557435503748e1e
#
_entry.id   ea5492ed526bc0f6c557435503748e1e
#
_cell.length_a   1.000
_cell.length_b   1.000
_cell.length_c   1.000
_cell.angle_alpha   90.00
_cell.angle_beta   90.00
_cell.angle_gamma   90.00
#
_symmetry.space_group_name_H-M   'P 1'
#
loop_
_entity.id
_entity.type
_entity.pdbx_description
1 polymer ?
#
loop_
_entity_poly.entity_id
_entity_poly.type
_entity_poly.pdbx_seq_one_letter_code
_entity_poly.pdbx_strand_id
1 'polypeptide(L)'
;VQKYCSNEGLDECKTLDGLRTLLRSSDKSGRLWQLAQGWLYTDGLSYARPGQGAVELCEFLKNSNFELLIVSHKTTHTPDFCGQKPLREIATKWIRGGDLANYFLGNEAIYYESTRALKVERIQKLKFSYFVDDLVEVFHEPAFPKAVTSFLLSEMGSELTWVQNVTSLDAIQELVENEK
;
A
#
# COMPACT_ATOMS: atom_id res chain seq x y z
N VAL A 1 10.17 -2.21 -9.12
CA VAL A 1 10.89 -0.99 -9.58
C VAL A 1 12.07 -1.39 -10.44
N GLN A 2 13.03 -2.19 -9.95
CA GLN A 2 14.26 -2.56 -10.68
C GLN A 2 13.98 -3.06 -12.10
N LYS A 3 12.99 -3.95 -12.27
CA LYS A 3 12.63 -4.47 -13.60
C LYS A 3 12.11 -3.39 -14.56
N TYR A 4 11.32 -2.43 -14.04
CA TYR A 4 10.90 -1.28 -14.84
C TYR A 4 12.11 -0.41 -15.25
N CYS A 5 12.95 -0.07 -14.27
CA CYS A 5 14.13 0.76 -14.52
C CYS A 5 15.08 0.14 -15.55
N SER A 6 15.35 -1.18 -15.46
CA SER A 6 16.17 -1.87 -16.45
C SER A 6 15.55 -1.86 -17.86
N ASN A 7 14.23 -2.02 -17.98
CA ASN A 7 13.53 -1.98 -19.26
C ASN A 7 13.59 -0.60 -19.91
N GLU A 8 13.60 0.48 -19.10
CA GLU A 8 13.61 1.88 -19.56
C GLU A 8 15.01 2.49 -19.59
N GLY A 9 16.06 1.73 -19.31
CA GLY A 9 17.44 2.23 -19.27
C GLY A 9 17.72 3.18 -18.10
N LEU A 10 17.01 3.04 -16.98
CA LEU A 10 17.12 3.86 -15.77
C LEU A 10 17.80 3.09 -14.64
N ASP A 11 18.90 2.41 -14.91
CA ASP A 11 19.55 1.45 -14.01
C ASP A 11 20.02 2.06 -12.66
N GLU A 12 20.15 3.38 -12.57
CA GLU A 12 20.49 4.09 -11.33
C GLU A 12 19.33 4.17 -10.34
N CYS A 13 18.08 3.99 -10.81
CA CYS A 13 16.87 4.07 -9.98
C CYS A 13 16.57 2.74 -9.29
N LYS A 14 16.91 2.64 -8.01
CA LYS A 14 16.71 1.41 -7.20
C LYS A 14 15.43 1.43 -6.37
N THR A 15 14.88 2.61 -6.06
CA THR A 15 13.72 2.78 -5.19
C THR A 15 12.54 3.40 -5.92
N LEU A 16 11.32 3.21 -5.37
CA LEU A 16 10.10 3.81 -5.92
C LEU A 16 10.13 5.35 -5.85
N ASP A 17 10.62 5.90 -4.75
CA ASP A 17 10.73 7.34 -4.56
C ASP A 17 11.77 7.97 -5.48
N GLY A 18 12.90 7.31 -5.67
CA GLY A 18 13.92 7.74 -6.66
C GLY A 18 13.35 7.77 -8.07
N LEU A 19 12.63 6.73 -8.47
CA LEU A 19 11.96 6.68 -9.77
C LEU A 19 10.89 7.79 -9.91
N ARG A 20 10.05 7.97 -8.88
CA ARG A 20 9.02 9.02 -8.87
C ARG A 20 9.64 10.40 -9.01
N THR A 21 10.68 10.70 -8.25
CA THR A 21 11.39 11.98 -8.28
C THR A 21 11.99 12.23 -9.63
N LEU A 22 12.69 11.26 -10.20
CA LEU A 22 13.31 11.35 -11.54
C LEU A 22 12.26 11.63 -12.61
N LEU A 23 11.18 10.83 -12.67
CA LEU A 23 10.17 10.96 -13.74
C LEU A 23 9.37 12.26 -13.62
N ARG A 24 9.09 12.73 -12.38
CA ARG A 24 8.40 14.01 -12.17
C ARG A 24 9.29 15.22 -12.46
N SER A 25 10.59 15.14 -12.22
CA SER A 25 11.53 16.20 -12.59
C SER A 25 11.72 16.29 -14.10
N SER A 26 11.71 15.16 -14.79
CA SER A 26 11.88 15.08 -16.26
C SER A 26 10.61 15.47 -17.03
N ASP A 27 9.42 15.26 -16.43
CA ASP A 27 8.14 15.59 -17.05
C ASP A 27 7.19 16.26 -16.05
N LYS A 28 7.08 17.60 -16.19
CA LYS A 28 6.20 18.44 -15.36
C LYS A 28 4.70 18.11 -15.52
N SER A 29 4.30 17.47 -16.62
CA SER A 29 2.92 17.01 -16.81
C SER A 29 2.57 15.81 -15.91
N GLY A 30 3.57 15.12 -15.39
CA GLY A 30 3.45 13.92 -14.59
C GLY A 30 3.05 12.66 -15.39
N ARG A 31 2.99 12.75 -16.72
CA ARG A 31 2.56 11.64 -17.58
C ARG A 31 3.54 10.47 -17.54
N LEU A 32 4.85 10.74 -17.52
CA LEU A 32 5.85 9.68 -17.40
C LEU A 32 5.70 8.90 -16.11
N TRP A 33 5.44 9.60 -15.00
CA TRP A 33 5.14 8.92 -13.71
C TRP A 33 3.86 8.09 -13.78
N GLN A 34 2.80 8.58 -14.41
CA GLN A 34 1.56 7.83 -14.57
C GLN A 34 1.74 6.57 -15.45
N LEU A 35 2.58 6.65 -16.50
CA LEU A 35 2.96 5.48 -17.31
C LEU A 35 3.70 4.44 -16.47
N ALA A 36 4.69 4.88 -15.69
CA ALA A 36 5.43 4.00 -14.80
C ALA A 36 4.52 3.33 -13.76
N GLN A 37 3.64 4.11 -13.11
CA GLN A 37 2.64 3.55 -12.19
C GLN A 37 1.70 2.56 -12.89
N GLY A 38 1.24 2.89 -14.10
CA GLY A 38 0.39 2.01 -14.91
C GLY A 38 1.05 0.65 -15.12
N TRP A 39 2.32 0.63 -15.47
CA TRP A 39 3.08 -0.62 -15.62
C TRP A 39 3.32 -1.33 -14.28
N LEU A 40 3.79 -0.60 -13.25
CA LEU A 40 4.11 -1.17 -11.94
C LEU A 40 2.92 -1.88 -11.30
N TYR A 41 1.72 -1.29 -11.44
CA TYR A 41 0.49 -1.85 -10.85
C TYR A 41 -0.29 -2.79 -11.77
N THR A 42 0.26 -3.14 -12.93
CA THR A 42 -0.32 -4.11 -13.85
C THR A 42 0.68 -5.17 -14.25
N ASP A 43 1.38 -5.04 -15.37
CA ASP A 43 2.32 -6.04 -15.89
C ASP A 43 3.48 -6.29 -14.93
N GLY A 44 3.92 -5.24 -14.23
CA GLY A 44 4.98 -5.30 -13.22
C GLY A 44 4.64 -6.11 -11.98
N LEU A 45 3.34 -6.34 -11.69
CA LEU A 45 2.94 -7.16 -10.53
C LEU A 45 3.40 -8.61 -10.64
N SER A 46 3.64 -9.14 -11.85
CA SER A 46 4.22 -10.47 -12.03
C SER A 46 5.61 -10.64 -11.40
N TYR A 47 6.33 -9.52 -11.21
CA TYR A 47 7.64 -9.46 -10.55
C TYR A 47 7.57 -9.03 -9.09
N ALA A 48 6.39 -8.61 -8.60
CA ALA A 48 6.23 -8.16 -7.24
C ALA A 48 6.13 -9.34 -6.26
N ARG A 49 6.60 -9.10 -5.05
CA ARG A 49 6.44 -10.01 -3.91
C ARG A 49 5.89 -9.19 -2.73
N PRO A 50 5.24 -9.84 -1.76
CA PRO A 50 4.94 -9.18 -0.49
C PRO A 50 6.20 -8.56 0.11
N GLY A 51 6.04 -7.45 0.82
CA GLY A 51 7.14 -6.85 1.57
C GLY A 51 7.69 -7.84 2.60
N GLN A 52 8.96 -7.67 2.97
CA GLN A 52 9.57 -8.48 4.02
C GLN A 52 8.76 -8.40 5.31
N GLY A 53 8.52 -9.54 5.97
CA GLY A 53 7.70 -9.62 7.19
C GLY A 53 6.18 -9.59 6.96
N ALA A 54 5.68 -9.38 5.71
CA ALA A 54 4.25 -9.22 5.47
C ALA A 54 3.44 -10.50 5.70
N VAL A 55 3.97 -11.63 5.29
CA VAL A 55 3.32 -12.94 5.48
C VAL A 55 3.36 -13.32 6.96
N GLU A 56 4.51 -13.14 7.60
CA GLU A 56 4.76 -13.43 9.01
C GLU A 56 3.84 -12.59 9.91
N LEU A 57 3.71 -11.29 9.63
CA LEU A 57 2.78 -10.42 10.37
C LEU A 57 1.32 -10.85 10.18
N CYS A 58 0.90 -11.18 8.94
CA CYS A 58 -0.45 -11.67 8.69
C CYS A 58 -0.74 -12.99 9.45
N GLU A 59 0.22 -13.90 9.46
CA GLU A 59 0.11 -15.17 10.18
C GLU A 59 0.01 -14.95 11.69
N PHE A 60 0.88 -14.12 12.26
CA PHE A 60 0.84 -13.75 13.68
C PHE A 60 -0.51 -13.13 14.07
N LEU A 61 -0.99 -12.14 13.31
CA LEU A 61 -2.25 -11.47 13.60
C LEU A 61 -3.44 -12.44 13.50
N LYS A 62 -3.47 -13.31 12.50
CA LYS A 62 -4.51 -14.32 12.34
C LYS A 62 -4.51 -15.32 13.50
N ASN A 63 -3.33 -15.80 13.92
CA ASN A 63 -3.19 -16.70 15.07
C ASN A 63 -3.55 -16.00 16.40
N SER A 64 -3.48 -14.69 16.45
CA SER A 64 -3.92 -13.84 17.54
C SER A 64 -5.41 -13.45 17.48
N ASN A 65 -6.19 -14.09 16.60
CA ASN A 65 -7.62 -13.85 16.37
C ASN A 65 -7.97 -12.45 15.85
N PHE A 66 -7.05 -11.76 15.16
CA PHE A 66 -7.39 -10.54 14.44
C PHE A 66 -8.05 -10.86 13.10
N GLU A 67 -9.05 -10.08 12.73
CA GLU A 67 -9.58 -10.02 11.37
C GLU A 67 -8.70 -9.08 10.53
N LEU A 68 -8.27 -9.56 9.37
CA LEU A 68 -7.39 -8.82 8.47
C LEU A 68 -8.16 -8.29 7.28
N LEU A 69 -8.08 -6.97 7.06
CA LEU A 69 -8.73 -6.29 5.95
C LEU A 69 -7.73 -5.40 5.21
N ILE A 70 -7.94 -5.24 3.91
CA ILE A 70 -7.20 -4.30 3.07
C ILE A 70 -8.11 -3.14 2.69
N VAL A 71 -7.67 -1.90 2.94
CA VAL A 71 -8.32 -0.68 2.42
C VAL A 71 -7.31 0.08 1.58
N SER A 72 -7.50 0.10 0.28
CA SER A 72 -6.57 0.69 -0.67
C SER A 72 -7.20 1.87 -1.43
N HIS A 73 -6.48 2.98 -1.54
CA HIS A 73 -6.78 4.04 -2.49
C HIS A 73 -6.34 3.59 -3.88
N LYS A 74 -7.28 3.17 -4.71
CA LYS A 74 -6.99 2.67 -6.05
C LYS A 74 -8.13 2.98 -7.02
N THR A 75 -7.81 3.68 -8.12
CA THR A 75 -8.76 3.91 -9.21
C THR A 75 -9.19 2.59 -9.86
N THR A 76 -10.33 2.60 -10.55
CA THR A 76 -10.85 1.39 -11.20
C THR A 76 -9.95 0.92 -12.34
N HIS A 77 -9.47 1.88 -13.15
CA HIS A 77 -8.62 1.62 -14.31
C HIS A 77 -7.40 2.53 -14.32
N THR A 78 -6.37 2.14 -15.07
CA THR A 78 -5.30 3.05 -15.47
C THR A 78 -5.85 4.14 -16.40
N PRO A 79 -5.15 5.29 -16.55
CA PRO A 79 -5.50 6.29 -17.56
C PRO A 79 -5.56 5.70 -18.98
N ASP A 80 -6.35 6.32 -19.88
CA ASP A 80 -6.55 5.87 -21.26
C ASP A 80 -5.23 5.62 -22.00
N PHE A 81 -4.27 6.53 -21.85
CA PHE A 81 -2.95 6.39 -22.46
C PHE A 81 -2.09 5.27 -21.88
N CYS A 82 -2.54 4.64 -20.77
CA CYS A 82 -1.96 3.42 -20.19
C CYS A 82 -2.78 2.16 -20.53
N GLY A 83 -3.78 2.26 -21.42
CA GLY A 83 -4.58 1.15 -21.94
C GLY A 83 -5.76 0.72 -21.10
N GLN A 84 -6.27 1.58 -20.20
CA GLN A 84 -7.47 1.34 -19.37
C GLN A 84 -7.50 -0.04 -18.65
N LYS A 85 -6.36 -0.48 -18.14
CA LYS A 85 -6.26 -1.77 -17.46
C LYS A 85 -7.00 -1.75 -16.11
N PRO A 86 -7.75 -2.82 -15.75
CA PRO A 86 -8.59 -2.88 -14.55
C PRO A 86 -7.74 -3.07 -13.29
N LEU A 87 -7.31 -1.98 -12.66
CA LEU A 87 -6.35 -1.96 -11.54
C LEU A 87 -6.83 -2.74 -10.31
N ARG A 88 -8.12 -2.64 -9.97
CA ARG A 88 -8.70 -3.31 -8.78
C ARG A 88 -8.74 -4.82 -8.97
N GLU A 89 -9.14 -5.29 -10.14
CA GLU A 89 -9.17 -6.72 -10.47
C GLU A 89 -7.77 -7.32 -10.49
N ILE A 90 -6.81 -6.62 -11.12
CA ILE A 90 -5.41 -7.05 -11.17
C ILE A 90 -4.81 -7.14 -9.77
N ALA A 91 -5.04 -6.12 -8.93
CA ALA A 91 -4.55 -6.12 -7.55
C ALA A 91 -5.19 -7.25 -6.72
N THR A 92 -6.51 -7.46 -6.84
CA THR A 92 -7.22 -8.54 -6.16
C THR A 92 -6.68 -9.91 -6.60
N LYS A 93 -6.48 -10.10 -7.91
CA LYS A 93 -5.92 -11.34 -8.46
C LYS A 93 -4.51 -11.60 -7.91
N TRP A 94 -3.67 -10.56 -7.80
CA TRP A 94 -2.33 -10.69 -7.25
C TRP A 94 -2.35 -11.07 -5.77
N ILE A 95 -3.18 -10.40 -4.95
CA ILE A 95 -3.31 -10.71 -3.51
C ILE A 95 -3.80 -12.15 -3.32
N ARG A 96 -4.85 -12.56 -4.04
CA ARG A 96 -5.48 -13.87 -3.91
C ARG A 96 -4.74 -15.01 -4.62
N GLY A 97 -3.81 -14.71 -5.49
CA GLY A 97 -2.99 -15.70 -6.20
C GLY A 97 -1.60 -15.90 -5.62
N GLY A 98 -1.20 -15.14 -4.59
CA GLY A 98 0.13 -15.18 -3.99
C GLY A 98 0.13 -15.63 -2.53
N ASP A 99 1.24 -15.37 -1.85
CA ASP A 99 1.52 -15.79 -0.47
C ASP A 99 0.53 -15.21 0.57
N LEU A 100 -0.14 -14.12 0.22
CA LEU A 100 -1.14 -13.46 1.07
C LEU A 100 -2.56 -14.04 0.90
N ALA A 101 -2.77 -14.98 -0.02
CA ALA A 101 -4.10 -15.46 -0.40
C ALA A 101 -4.94 -15.93 0.80
N ASN A 102 -4.35 -16.72 1.68
CA ASN A 102 -5.04 -17.33 2.83
C ASN A 102 -5.54 -16.32 3.89
N TYR A 103 -5.08 -15.08 3.84
CA TYR A 103 -5.43 -14.03 4.80
C TYR A 103 -6.58 -13.14 4.31
N PHE A 104 -6.83 -13.09 2.98
CA PHE A 104 -7.78 -12.16 2.35
C PHE A 104 -8.76 -12.84 1.39
N LEU A 105 -9.28 -14.03 1.75
CA LEU A 105 -10.17 -14.83 0.91
C LEU A 105 -11.63 -14.32 0.89
N GLY A 106 -12.08 -13.66 1.95
CA GLY A 106 -13.45 -13.18 2.08
C GLY A 106 -13.78 -12.09 1.04
N ASN A 107 -15.05 -12.04 0.59
CA ASN A 107 -15.49 -11.01 -0.36
C ASN A 107 -15.35 -9.59 0.21
N GLU A 108 -15.45 -9.46 1.51
CA GLU A 108 -15.31 -8.19 2.26
C GLU A 108 -13.93 -8.01 2.89
N ALA A 109 -12.93 -8.78 2.48
CA ALA A 109 -11.56 -8.62 2.98
C ALA A 109 -10.74 -7.53 2.27
N ILE A 110 -11.18 -7.06 1.08
CA ILE A 110 -10.45 -6.09 0.27
C ILE A 110 -11.39 -4.99 -0.20
N TYR A 111 -11.11 -3.76 0.22
CA TYR A 111 -11.84 -2.56 -0.15
C TYR A 111 -10.96 -1.64 -1.01
N TYR A 112 -11.54 -1.13 -2.08
CA TYR A 112 -10.90 -0.16 -2.97
C TYR A 112 -11.71 1.13 -3.02
N GLU A 113 -11.07 2.23 -2.67
CA GLU A 113 -11.68 3.55 -2.71
C GLU A 113 -11.01 4.41 -3.79
N SER A 114 -11.79 5.30 -4.40
CA SER A 114 -11.30 6.12 -5.52
C SER A 114 -10.50 7.34 -5.07
N THR A 115 -10.63 7.73 -3.80
CA THR A 115 -9.91 8.88 -3.21
C THR A 115 -9.41 8.53 -1.83
N ARG A 116 -8.44 9.32 -1.31
CA ARG A 116 -7.98 9.20 0.07
C ARG A 116 -9.08 9.49 1.09
N ALA A 117 -9.89 10.51 0.85
CA ALA A 117 -11.01 10.84 1.71
C ALA A 117 -11.97 9.64 1.87
N LEU A 118 -12.36 9.00 0.76
CA LEU A 118 -13.19 7.78 0.79
C LEU A 118 -12.48 6.60 1.48
N LYS A 119 -11.16 6.47 1.33
CA LYS A 119 -10.37 5.47 2.06
C LYS A 119 -10.49 5.73 3.57
N VAL A 120 -10.35 6.96 4.03
CA VAL A 120 -10.48 7.32 5.45
C VAL A 120 -11.90 7.12 5.96
N GLU A 121 -12.94 7.46 5.18
CA GLU A 121 -14.32 7.14 5.53
C GLU A 121 -14.54 5.62 5.71
N ARG A 122 -13.93 4.81 4.86
CA ARG A 122 -13.96 3.34 4.98
C ARG A 122 -13.30 2.87 6.27
N ILE A 123 -12.12 3.42 6.60
CA ILE A 123 -11.40 3.12 7.83
C ILE A 123 -12.28 3.43 9.06
N GLN A 124 -12.96 4.58 9.08
CA GLN A 124 -13.89 4.94 10.16
C GLN A 124 -15.05 3.94 10.29
N LYS A 125 -15.66 3.54 9.16
CA LYS A 125 -16.80 2.61 9.14
C LYS A 125 -16.43 1.22 9.64
N LEU A 126 -15.23 0.75 9.34
CA LEU A 126 -14.75 -0.59 9.69
C LEU A 126 -14.26 -0.67 11.15
N LYS A 127 -14.03 0.47 11.82
CA LYS A 127 -13.66 0.56 13.25
C LYS A 127 -12.46 -0.32 13.61
N PHE A 128 -11.38 -0.18 12.84
CA PHE A 128 -10.14 -0.92 13.10
C PHE A 128 -9.58 -0.67 14.51
N SER A 129 -8.97 -1.69 15.10
CA SER A 129 -8.11 -1.53 16.27
C SER A 129 -6.73 -1.01 15.87
N TYR A 130 -6.19 -1.55 14.78
CA TYR A 130 -4.89 -1.21 14.22
C TYR A 130 -5.01 -0.85 12.75
N PHE A 131 -4.20 0.11 12.31
CA PHE A 131 -4.12 0.49 10.91
C PHE A 131 -2.66 0.75 10.50
N VAL A 132 -2.24 0.20 9.37
CA VAL A 132 -0.88 0.34 8.83
C VAL A 132 -0.96 0.96 7.43
N ASP A 133 -0.17 1.97 7.17
CA ASP A 133 -0.03 2.58 5.84
C ASP A 133 1.38 3.11 5.61
N ASP A 134 1.82 3.21 4.36
CA ASP A 134 3.10 3.79 3.96
C ASP A 134 2.99 5.26 3.52
N LEU A 135 1.77 5.79 3.41
CA LEU A 135 1.49 7.15 2.98
C LEU A 135 1.08 8.04 4.16
N VAL A 136 1.97 8.91 4.60
CA VAL A 136 1.70 9.89 5.68
C VAL A 136 0.48 10.76 5.40
N GLU A 137 0.19 11.06 4.13
CA GLU A 137 -0.96 11.85 3.71
C GLU A 137 -2.32 11.22 4.05
N VAL A 138 -2.38 9.90 4.27
CA VAL A 138 -3.60 9.23 4.75
C VAL A 138 -3.90 9.66 6.18
N PHE A 139 -2.88 9.74 7.02
CA PHE A 139 -3.01 10.17 8.41
C PHE A 139 -3.24 11.68 8.56
N HIS A 140 -2.87 12.49 7.56
CA HIS A 140 -3.17 13.93 7.53
C HIS A 140 -4.61 14.24 7.10
N GLU A 141 -5.39 13.28 6.61
CA GLU A 141 -6.79 13.54 6.26
C GLU A 141 -7.57 13.96 7.53
N PRO A 142 -8.29 15.10 7.50
CA PRO A 142 -8.95 15.64 8.70
C PRO A 142 -9.93 14.67 9.38
N ALA A 143 -10.52 13.77 8.59
CA ALA A 143 -11.49 12.79 9.06
C ALA A 143 -10.84 11.48 9.55
N PHE A 144 -9.50 11.39 9.61
CA PHE A 144 -8.86 10.15 10.07
C PHE A 144 -9.17 9.87 11.55
N PRO A 145 -9.61 8.62 11.92
CA PRO A 145 -10.02 8.28 13.27
C PRO A 145 -8.80 8.10 14.20
N LYS A 146 -8.43 9.15 14.93
CA LYS A 146 -7.24 9.17 15.82
C LYS A 146 -7.28 8.17 16.99
N ALA A 147 -8.43 7.53 17.23
CA ALA A 147 -8.56 6.47 18.23
C ALA A 147 -8.02 5.11 17.74
N VAL A 148 -7.73 4.97 16.45
CA VAL A 148 -7.12 3.76 15.88
C VAL A 148 -5.62 3.79 16.17
N THR A 149 -5.06 2.72 16.75
CA THR A 149 -3.62 2.57 16.87
C THR A 149 -3.01 2.48 15.48
N SER A 150 -2.23 3.48 15.10
CA SER A 150 -1.80 3.72 13.72
C SER A 150 -0.30 3.60 13.56
N PHE A 151 0.14 2.86 12.54
CA PHE A 151 1.53 2.67 12.17
C PHE A 151 1.81 3.26 10.79
N LEU A 152 2.77 4.18 10.70
CA LEU A 152 3.32 4.64 9.43
C LEU A 152 4.58 3.82 9.12
N LEU A 153 4.51 3.00 8.08
CA LEU A 153 5.66 2.22 7.58
C LEU A 153 6.51 3.10 6.67
N SER A 154 7.50 3.77 7.23
CA SER A 154 8.37 4.71 6.50
C SER A 154 9.70 4.91 7.18
N GLU A 155 10.78 4.96 6.40
CA GLU A 155 12.12 5.32 6.90
C GLU A 155 12.21 6.81 7.28
N MET A 156 11.39 7.67 6.69
CA MET A 156 11.41 9.11 6.95
C MET A 156 10.56 9.51 8.16
N GLY A 157 9.63 8.65 8.57
CA GLY A 157 8.72 8.94 9.67
C GLY A 157 7.75 10.10 9.39
N SER A 158 7.10 10.58 10.45
CA SER A 158 6.24 11.76 10.40
C SER A 158 6.32 12.54 11.73
N GLU A 159 5.87 13.81 11.71
CA GLU A 159 5.75 14.65 12.91
C GLU A 159 4.44 14.40 13.69
N LEU A 160 3.58 13.51 13.22
CA LEU A 160 2.30 13.19 13.87
C LEU A 160 2.55 12.39 15.14
N THR A 161 2.34 12.99 16.30
CA THR A 161 2.62 12.39 17.62
C THR A 161 1.71 11.20 18.00
N TRP A 162 0.60 11.03 17.29
CA TRP A 162 -0.38 9.97 17.51
C TRP A 162 -0.25 8.80 16.51
N VAL A 163 0.75 8.86 15.61
CA VAL A 163 1.10 7.79 14.67
C VAL A 163 2.45 7.22 15.08
N GLN A 164 2.55 5.92 15.21
CA GLN A 164 3.81 5.25 15.48
C GLN A 164 4.58 5.06 14.18
N ASN A 165 5.78 5.65 14.11
CA ASN A 165 6.65 5.48 12.95
C ASN A 165 7.42 4.17 13.08
N VAL A 166 7.32 3.30 12.09
CA VAL A 166 8.00 2.00 12.02
C VAL A 166 8.72 1.85 10.69
N THR A 167 9.85 1.16 10.69
CA THR A 167 10.66 0.94 9.48
C THR A 167 10.51 -0.47 8.93
N SER A 168 9.84 -1.37 9.67
CA SER A 168 9.59 -2.75 9.24
C SER A 168 8.25 -3.26 9.74
N LEU A 169 7.73 -4.30 9.10
CA LEU A 169 6.52 -4.99 9.55
C LEU A 169 6.77 -5.84 10.81
N ASP A 170 8.01 -6.30 11.01
CA ASP A 170 8.41 -7.03 12.21
C ASP A 170 8.29 -6.14 13.47
N ALA A 171 8.65 -4.85 13.35
CA ALA A 171 8.48 -3.89 14.44
C ALA A 171 7.01 -3.70 14.84
N ILE A 172 6.08 -3.80 13.89
CA ILE A 172 4.63 -3.77 14.19
C ILE A 172 4.23 -4.99 15.00
N GLN A 173 4.72 -6.17 14.63
CA GLN A 173 4.44 -7.39 15.39
C GLN A 173 4.89 -7.26 16.85
N GLU A 174 6.12 -6.82 17.10
CA GLU A 174 6.67 -6.60 18.43
C GLU A 174 5.82 -5.62 19.27
N LEU A 175 5.36 -4.52 18.64
CA LEU A 175 4.53 -3.53 19.33
C LEU A 175 3.16 -4.10 19.70
N VAL A 176 2.50 -4.85 18.80
CA VAL A 176 1.20 -5.49 19.05
C VAL A 176 1.32 -6.60 20.09
N GLU A 177 2.42 -7.33 20.15
CA GLU A 177 2.69 -8.34 21.19
C GLU A 177 2.79 -7.73 22.59
N ASN A 178 3.42 -6.57 22.69
CA ASN A 178 3.63 -5.87 23.97
C ASN A 178 2.36 -5.18 24.51
N GLU A 179 1.32 -4.99 23.71
CA GLU A 179 0.03 -4.42 24.13
C GLU A 179 -0.96 -5.46 24.68
N LYS A 180 -0.63 -6.77 24.63
CA LYS A 180 -1.44 -7.88 25.16
C LYS A 180 -1.12 -8.16 26.62
#